data_a658f2280b61f2d7f56ca70311a3d064
#
_entry.id   a658f2280b61f2d7f56ca70311a3d064
#
_cell.length_a   1.000
_cell.length_b   1.000
_cell.length_c   1.000
_cell.angle_alpha   90.00
_cell.angle_beta   90.00
_cell.angle_gamma   90.00
#
_symmetry.space_group_name_H-M   'P 1'
#
loop_
_entity.id
_entity.type
_entity.pdbx_description
1 polymer ?
#
loop_
_entity_poly.entity_id
_entity_poly.type
_entity_poly.pdbx_seq_one_letter_code
_entity_poly.pdbx_strand_id
1 'polypeptide(L)'
;VNLCGVELRNPTVLASGILGVTKDCAERVGKAGAGAVTLKSLCHEERVGNKNPTMFGNGDVFLNAVGLPGQGIDNAVKDFKKLDDLSIPVIGSIYGYKIEQFGQVAKKMASLKPAMIEVNISCPNLDYGKPYHADVELTSKVTKEAKKNCGKIPITVKLSPNVHDIKEIAHAAERAGADAITAINTATGMAIDIDARKPILASKIGGVSGPALKPIAVRCVYEIYETVKIPIIGTGGVTYGKDAIEMIMAGATAVGIGTGVYYRGIEVFKKV
;
A
#
# COMPACT_ATOMS: atom_id res chain seq x y z
N VAL A 1 15.39 -12.33 -1.90
CA VAL A 1 15.38 -11.24 -0.90
C VAL A 1 14.51 -11.68 0.26
N ASN A 2 15.04 -11.61 1.48
CA ASN A 2 14.27 -11.93 2.68
C ASN A 2 13.55 -10.67 3.21
N LEU A 3 12.24 -10.74 3.34
CA LEU A 3 11.40 -9.68 3.90
C LEU A 3 10.62 -10.24 5.11
N CYS A 4 11.09 -9.99 6.32
CA CYS A 4 10.47 -10.48 7.56
C CYS A 4 10.26 -12.01 7.61
N GLY A 5 11.22 -12.79 7.09
CA GLY A 5 11.14 -14.25 7.00
C GLY A 5 10.40 -14.77 5.74
N VAL A 6 9.88 -13.88 4.91
CA VAL A 6 9.27 -14.22 3.61
C VAL A 6 10.33 -14.13 2.50
N GLU A 7 10.62 -15.25 1.86
CA GLU A 7 11.57 -15.30 0.73
C GLU A 7 10.91 -14.82 -0.56
N LEU A 8 11.41 -13.69 -1.09
CA LEU A 8 11.02 -13.14 -2.38
C LEU A 8 12.06 -13.52 -3.44
N ARG A 9 11.63 -14.03 -4.59
CA ARG A 9 12.53 -14.38 -5.70
C ARG A 9 13.31 -13.18 -6.28
N ASN A 10 12.78 -11.97 -6.13
CA ASN A 10 13.41 -10.68 -6.45
C ASN A 10 12.78 -9.59 -5.59
N PRO A 11 13.34 -8.36 -5.52
CA PRO A 11 12.84 -7.31 -4.64
C PRO A 11 11.54 -6.63 -5.09
N THR A 12 10.95 -6.96 -6.25
CA THR A 12 9.79 -6.24 -6.76
C THR A 12 8.48 -6.75 -6.15
N VAL A 13 7.63 -5.83 -5.70
CA VAL A 13 6.34 -6.10 -5.09
C VAL A 13 5.25 -5.33 -5.84
N LEU A 14 4.16 -5.99 -6.25
CA LEU A 14 2.99 -5.24 -6.72
C LEU A 14 2.40 -4.45 -5.56
N ALA A 15 2.31 -3.13 -5.71
CA ALA A 15 1.65 -2.27 -4.72
C ALA A 15 0.13 -2.48 -4.69
N SER A 16 -0.47 -2.31 -3.50
CA SER A 16 -1.93 -2.42 -3.32
C SER A 16 -2.70 -1.45 -4.23
N GLY A 17 -3.86 -1.92 -4.70
CA GLY A 17 -4.82 -1.09 -5.44
C GLY A 17 -4.78 -1.18 -6.95
N ILE A 18 -3.85 -1.92 -7.55
CA ILE A 18 -3.68 -2.02 -9.01
C ILE A 18 -4.31 -3.31 -9.55
N LEU A 19 -3.65 -4.46 -9.46
CA LEU A 19 -4.08 -5.74 -10.05
C LEU A 19 -4.37 -6.85 -9.02
N GLY A 20 -4.27 -6.58 -7.74
CA GLY A 20 -4.41 -7.57 -6.66
C GLY A 20 -5.86 -7.77 -6.20
N VAL A 21 -6.82 -7.94 -7.10
CA VAL A 21 -8.26 -8.06 -6.75
C VAL A 21 -8.76 -9.51 -6.70
N THR A 22 -8.10 -10.44 -7.42
CA THR A 22 -8.45 -11.88 -7.46
C THR A 22 -7.19 -12.73 -7.39
N LYS A 23 -7.35 -14.05 -7.12
CA LYS A 23 -6.25 -15.02 -7.20
C LYS A 23 -5.60 -15.05 -8.59
N ASP A 24 -6.41 -15.09 -9.64
CA ASP A 24 -5.93 -15.14 -11.02
C ASP A 24 -5.10 -13.90 -11.38
N CYS A 25 -5.52 -12.73 -10.90
CA CYS A 25 -4.73 -11.51 -11.05
C CYS A 25 -3.39 -11.62 -10.32
N ALA A 26 -3.36 -12.14 -9.10
CA ALA A 26 -2.12 -12.35 -8.32
C ALA A 26 -1.18 -13.33 -9.04
N GLU A 27 -1.68 -14.47 -9.49
CA GLU A 27 -0.92 -15.45 -10.28
C GLU A 27 -0.36 -14.84 -11.57
N ARG A 28 -1.17 -14.06 -12.28
CA ARG A 28 -0.75 -13.38 -13.52
C ARG A 28 0.40 -12.41 -13.27
N VAL A 29 0.33 -11.64 -12.18
CA VAL A 29 1.42 -10.73 -11.75
C VAL A 29 2.66 -11.54 -11.37
N GLY A 30 2.48 -12.65 -10.68
CA GLY A 30 3.56 -13.59 -10.37
C GLY A 30 4.26 -14.09 -11.64
N LYS A 31 3.51 -14.61 -12.62
CA LYS A 31 4.04 -15.06 -13.91
C LYS A 31 4.73 -13.95 -14.70
N ALA A 32 4.30 -12.71 -14.52
CA ALA A 32 4.93 -11.53 -15.12
C ALA A 32 6.22 -11.08 -14.43
N GLY A 33 6.67 -11.77 -13.37
CA GLY A 33 8.00 -11.57 -12.80
C GLY A 33 8.03 -10.92 -11.41
N ALA A 34 6.91 -10.50 -10.83
CA ALA A 34 6.90 -9.91 -9.49
C ALA A 34 7.40 -10.87 -8.41
N GLY A 35 8.12 -10.38 -7.39
CA GLY A 35 8.57 -11.16 -6.23
C GLY A 35 7.46 -11.39 -5.21
N ALA A 36 6.52 -10.46 -5.07
CA ALA A 36 5.31 -10.58 -4.24
C ALA A 36 4.16 -9.74 -4.80
N VAL A 37 2.94 -10.02 -4.34
CA VAL A 37 1.72 -9.28 -4.72
C VAL A 37 1.01 -8.77 -3.49
N THR A 38 0.76 -7.45 -3.43
CA THR A 38 -0.12 -6.88 -2.41
C THR A 38 -1.54 -6.82 -2.96
N LEU A 39 -2.48 -7.43 -2.25
CA LEU A 39 -3.89 -7.43 -2.60
C LEU A 39 -4.51 -6.02 -2.49
N LYS A 40 -5.66 -5.84 -3.11
CA LYS A 40 -6.52 -4.68 -2.87
C LYS A 40 -6.87 -4.60 -1.40
N SER A 41 -6.73 -3.41 -0.80
CA SER A 41 -7.05 -3.22 0.62
C SER A 41 -8.51 -3.54 0.90
N LEU A 42 -8.74 -4.36 1.92
CA LEU A 42 -10.06 -4.81 2.37
C LEU A 42 -10.41 -4.20 3.72
N CYS A 43 -11.68 -3.89 3.92
CA CYS A 43 -12.22 -3.49 5.21
C CYS A 43 -13.33 -4.44 5.66
N HIS A 44 -13.98 -4.09 6.78
CA HIS A 44 -15.06 -4.90 7.35
C HIS A 44 -16.23 -5.04 6.38
N GLU A 45 -16.61 -3.95 5.70
CA GLU A 45 -17.80 -3.85 4.87
C GLU A 45 -17.48 -3.72 3.38
N GLU A 46 -18.44 -4.08 2.53
CA GLU A 46 -18.40 -3.79 1.11
C GLU A 46 -18.47 -2.28 0.83
N ARG A 47 -17.72 -1.82 -0.20
CA ARG A 47 -17.71 -0.43 -0.64
C ARG A 47 -17.76 -0.32 -2.15
N VAL A 48 -18.62 0.55 -2.63
CA VAL A 48 -18.77 0.86 -4.07
C VAL A 48 -17.62 1.77 -4.57
N GLY A 49 -17.03 2.59 -3.70
CA GLY A 49 -16.03 3.59 -4.06
C GLY A 49 -16.66 4.93 -4.44
N ASN A 50 -15.85 5.80 -5.06
CA ASN A 50 -16.27 7.15 -5.42
C ASN A 50 -16.93 7.18 -6.82
N LYS A 51 -17.70 8.25 -7.09
CA LYS A 51 -18.27 8.53 -8.42
C LYS A 51 -17.17 8.87 -9.43
N ASN A 52 -17.35 8.49 -10.68
CA ASN A 52 -16.45 8.86 -11.77
C ASN A 52 -16.55 10.36 -12.14
N PRO A 53 -15.45 10.93 -12.70
CA PRO A 53 -14.14 10.33 -12.94
C PRO A 53 -13.31 10.16 -11.65
N THR A 54 -12.69 8.97 -11.49
CA THR A 54 -11.88 8.63 -10.31
C THR A 54 -10.40 8.54 -10.60
N MET A 55 -9.99 8.59 -11.87
CA MET A 55 -8.59 8.47 -12.29
C MET A 55 -8.30 9.45 -13.43
N PHE A 56 -7.07 9.98 -13.43
CA PHE A 56 -6.56 10.86 -14.47
C PHE A 56 -5.04 10.68 -14.59
N GLY A 57 -4.56 10.46 -15.80
CA GLY A 57 -3.13 10.37 -16.10
C GLY A 57 -2.71 11.46 -17.08
N ASN A 58 -1.62 12.17 -16.78
CA ASN A 58 -1.02 13.17 -17.66
C ASN A 58 0.50 13.15 -17.52
N GLY A 59 1.20 12.70 -18.57
CA GLY A 59 2.66 12.56 -18.53
C GLY A 59 3.13 11.72 -17.35
N ASP A 60 3.97 12.29 -16.51
CA ASP A 60 4.56 11.62 -15.35
C ASP A 60 3.68 11.67 -14.09
N VAL A 61 2.50 12.26 -14.17
CA VAL A 61 1.54 12.40 -13.06
C VAL A 61 0.34 11.49 -13.28
N PHE A 62 -0.01 10.72 -12.26
CA PHE A 62 -1.25 9.96 -12.22
C PHE A 62 -2.02 10.32 -10.95
N LEU A 63 -3.25 10.79 -11.12
CA LEU A 63 -4.17 11.13 -10.03
C LEU A 63 -5.22 10.05 -9.87
N ASN A 64 -5.54 9.70 -8.63
CA ASN A 64 -6.66 8.83 -8.35
C ASN A 64 -7.42 9.23 -7.08
N ALA A 65 -8.71 8.99 -7.12
CA ALA A 65 -9.61 9.08 -5.98
C ALA A 65 -10.64 7.93 -6.09
N VAL A 66 -10.16 6.69 -6.14
CA VAL A 66 -11.00 5.50 -6.36
C VAL A 66 -11.96 5.23 -5.20
N GLY A 67 -11.61 5.65 -3.98
CA GLY A 67 -12.48 5.57 -2.80
C GLY A 67 -12.54 4.20 -2.15
N LEU A 68 -11.47 3.40 -2.29
CA LEU A 68 -11.31 2.08 -1.65
C LEU A 68 -12.50 1.12 -1.92
N PRO A 69 -12.96 0.93 -3.17
CA PRO A 69 -13.98 -0.05 -3.48
C PRO A 69 -13.48 -1.46 -3.14
N GLY A 70 -14.37 -2.31 -2.69
CA GLY A 70 -14.03 -3.70 -2.36
C GLY A 70 -15.22 -4.42 -1.76
N GLN A 71 -15.18 -5.74 -1.86
CA GLN A 71 -16.28 -6.65 -1.46
C GLN A 71 -16.40 -6.88 0.06
N GLY A 72 -15.54 -6.23 0.86
CA GLY A 72 -15.45 -6.52 2.29
C GLY A 72 -14.70 -7.82 2.59
N ILE A 73 -14.20 -7.93 3.83
CA ILE A 73 -13.34 -9.05 4.23
C ILE A 73 -14.09 -10.38 4.24
N ASP A 74 -15.38 -10.41 4.58
CA ASP A 74 -16.14 -11.65 4.69
C ASP A 74 -16.38 -12.32 3.33
N ASN A 75 -16.63 -11.54 2.29
CA ASN A 75 -16.74 -12.05 0.93
C ASN A 75 -15.37 -12.45 0.39
N ALA A 76 -14.34 -11.63 0.66
CA ALA A 76 -12.97 -11.96 0.26
C ALA A 76 -12.48 -13.28 0.86
N VAL A 77 -12.83 -13.60 2.11
CA VAL A 77 -12.48 -14.90 2.75
C VAL A 77 -13.13 -16.07 2.00
N LYS A 78 -14.37 -15.92 1.53
CA LYS A 78 -15.05 -16.96 0.74
C LYS A 78 -14.39 -17.17 -0.64
N ASP A 79 -14.01 -16.06 -1.30
CA ASP A 79 -13.46 -16.10 -2.65
C ASP A 79 -12.00 -16.56 -2.69
N PHE A 80 -11.17 -16.00 -1.80
CA PHE A 80 -9.74 -16.34 -1.76
C PHE A 80 -9.46 -17.70 -1.14
N LYS A 81 -10.27 -18.16 -0.18
CA LYS A 81 -10.10 -19.42 0.58
C LYS A 81 -8.75 -19.52 1.29
N LYS A 82 -7.65 -19.72 0.53
CA LYS A 82 -6.28 -19.73 1.02
C LYS A 82 -5.38 -18.95 0.07
N LEU A 83 -4.43 -18.22 0.60
CA LEU A 83 -3.46 -17.44 -0.18
C LEU A 83 -2.09 -18.13 -0.23
N ASP A 84 -1.81 -19.05 0.68
CA ASP A 84 -0.60 -19.87 0.69
C ASP A 84 -0.57 -20.95 -0.42
N ASP A 85 -1.70 -21.18 -1.11
CA ASP A 85 -1.77 -22.06 -2.28
C ASP A 85 -1.27 -21.38 -3.59
N LEU A 86 -0.98 -20.08 -3.56
CA LEU A 86 -0.50 -19.34 -4.73
C LEU A 86 1.00 -19.51 -4.94
N SER A 87 1.45 -19.51 -6.20
CA SER A 87 2.86 -19.67 -6.59
C SER A 87 3.75 -18.47 -6.24
N ILE A 88 3.15 -17.41 -5.69
CA ILE A 88 3.81 -16.15 -5.34
C ILE A 88 3.42 -15.74 -3.91
N PRO A 89 4.35 -15.21 -3.09
CA PRO A 89 4.02 -14.63 -1.81
C PRO A 89 2.98 -13.52 -1.93
N VAL A 90 1.91 -13.60 -1.12
CA VAL A 90 0.82 -12.63 -1.13
C VAL A 90 0.83 -11.81 0.16
N ILE A 91 0.77 -10.49 0.00
CA ILE A 91 0.61 -9.52 1.08
C ILE A 91 -0.88 -9.13 1.12
N GLY A 92 -1.58 -9.51 2.19
CA GLY A 92 -2.98 -9.14 2.38
C GLY A 92 -3.09 -7.70 2.87
N SER A 93 -3.73 -6.79 2.13
CA SER A 93 -3.85 -5.40 2.56
C SER A 93 -5.18 -5.14 3.24
N ILE A 94 -5.15 -4.45 4.38
CA ILE A 94 -6.32 -4.14 5.21
C ILE A 94 -6.41 -2.66 5.56
N TYR A 95 -7.62 -2.18 5.82
CA TYR A 95 -7.89 -0.87 6.39
C TYR A 95 -9.15 -0.88 7.26
N GLY A 96 -9.35 0.19 8.03
CA GLY A 96 -10.54 0.39 8.87
C GLY A 96 -10.82 1.86 9.13
N TYR A 97 -12.00 2.16 9.61
CA TYR A 97 -12.44 3.49 10.03
C TYR A 97 -12.44 3.66 11.57
N LYS A 98 -12.38 2.54 12.31
CA LYS A 98 -12.24 2.46 13.76
C LYS A 98 -11.09 1.54 14.11
N ILE A 99 -10.44 1.78 15.25
CA ILE A 99 -9.26 1.00 15.68
C ILE A 99 -9.59 -0.49 15.74
N GLU A 100 -10.75 -0.84 16.34
CA GLU A 100 -11.19 -2.22 16.51
C GLU A 100 -11.40 -2.95 15.18
N GLN A 101 -11.81 -2.22 14.13
CA GLN A 101 -11.99 -2.80 12.79
C GLN A 101 -10.67 -3.31 12.22
N PHE A 102 -9.54 -2.63 12.47
CA PHE A 102 -8.22 -3.12 12.02
C PHE A 102 -7.91 -4.48 12.63
N GLY A 103 -8.19 -4.71 13.91
CA GLY A 103 -8.02 -6.00 14.57
C GLY A 103 -8.95 -7.08 13.99
N GLN A 104 -10.22 -6.76 13.82
CA GLN A 104 -11.21 -7.69 13.25
C GLN A 104 -10.85 -8.11 11.83
N VAL A 105 -10.48 -7.15 10.99
CA VAL A 105 -10.09 -7.41 9.60
C VAL A 105 -8.74 -8.14 9.54
N ALA A 106 -7.76 -7.80 10.39
CA ALA A 106 -6.49 -8.51 10.51
C ALA A 106 -6.68 -9.99 10.87
N LYS A 107 -7.56 -10.29 11.83
CA LYS A 107 -7.88 -11.67 12.23
C LYS A 107 -8.48 -12.48 11.07
N LYS A 108 -9.42 -11.89 10.33
CA LYS A 108 -10.03 -12.54 9.15
C LYS A 108 -9.03 -12.68 8.00
N MET A 109 -8.20 -11.67 7.75
CA MET A 109 -7.13 -11.73 6.75
C MET A 109 -6.11 -12.82 7.11
N ALA A 110 -5.75 -12.96 8.38
CA ALA A 110 -4.83 -13.99 8.85
C ALA A 110 -5.35 -15.42 8.59
N SER A 111 -6.67 -15.64 8.61
CA SER A 111 -7.26 -16.96 8.29
C SER A 111 -7.05 -17.39 6.83
N LEU A 112 -6.79 -16.42 5.94
CA LEU A 112 -6.42 -16.69 4.53
C LEU A 112 -4.95 -17.10 4.37
N LYS A 113 -4.14 -17.01 5.41
CA LYS A 113 -2.70 -17.33 5.43
C LYS A 113 -1.90 -16.55 4.37
N PRO A 114 -1.98 -15.20 4.33
CA PRO A 114 -1.06 -14.42 3.52
C PRO A 114 0.36 -14.55 4.06
N ALA A 115 1.36 -14.31 3.21
CA ALA A 115 2.76 -14.27 3.62
C ALA A 115 3.04 -13.09 4.57
N MET A 116 2.30 -11.97 4.41
CA MET A 116 2.38 -10.76 5.24
C MET A 116 1.05 -10.01 5.21
N ILE A 117 0.78 -9.14 6.18
CA ILE A 117 -0.38 -8.24 6.17
C ILE A 117 0.09 -6.79 6.09
N GLU A 118 -0.38 -6.04 5.08
CA GLU A 118 -0.19 -4.60 4.97
C GLU A 118 -1.33 -3.86 5.66
N VAL A 119 -1.01 -3.06 6.69
CA VAL A 119 -1.94 -2.20 7.41
C VAL A 119 -1.92 -0.81 6.79
N ASN A 120 -2.94 -0.48 6.00
CA ASN A 120 -3.08 0.81 5.34
C ASN A 120 -3.74 1.82 6.29
N ILE A 121 -2.93 2.73 6.86
CA ILE A 121 -3.38 3.74 7.82
C ILE A 121 -3.77 5.07 7.16
N SER A 122 -3.86 5.15 5.84
CA SER A 122 -4.19 6.40 5.12
C SER A 122 -5.69 6.71 5.09
N CYS A 123 -6.54 5.90 5.72
CA CYS A 123 -7.97 6.14 5.83
C CYS A 123 -8.30 7.22 6.86
N PRO A 124 -9.37 8.01 6.64
CA PRO A 124 -9.87 8.93 7.67
C PRO A 124 -10.41 8.15 8.86
N ASN A 125 -10.13 8.66 10.06
CA ASN A 125 -10.68 8.16 11.31
C ASN A 125 -12.03 8.83 11.58
N LEU A 126 -13.09 8.04 11.76
CA LEU A 126 -14.44 8.56 12.00
C LEU A 126 -14.62 9.09 13.43
N ASP A 127 -13.90 8.51 14.41
CA ASP A 127 -14.11 8.84 15.84
C ASP A 127 -13.32 10.08 16.28
N TYR A 128 -12.17 10.37 15.65
CA TYR A 128 -11.24 11.43 16.09
C TYR A 128 -11.09 12.59 15.11
N GLY A 129 -11.75 12.55 13.96
CA GLY A 129 -11.70 13.62 12.95
C GLY A 129 -10.33 13.83 12.28
N LYS A 130 -9.32 13.00 12.62
CA LYS A 130 -7.98 13.03 12.05
C LYS A 130 -7.66 11.72 11.34
N PRO A 131 -6.92 11.72 10.22
CA PRO A 131 -6.47 10.49 9.61
C PRO A 131 -5.45 9.78 10.50
N TYR A 132 -5.49 8.44 10.53
CA TYR A 132 -4.58 7.63 11.37
C TYR A 132 -3.10 7.91 11.11
N HIS A 133 -2.74 8.16 9.85
CA HIS A 133 -1.36 8.40 9.44
C HIS A 133 -0.79 9.77 9.88
N ALA A 134 -1.64 10.69 10.31
CA ALA A 134 -1.22 12.04 10.71
C ALA A 134 -1.06 12.20 12.24
N ASP A 135 -1.18 11.09 12.99
CA ASP A 135 -1.11 11.10 14.44
C ASP A 135 -0.33 9.89 14.97
N VAL A 136 0.71 10.16 15.75
CA VAL A 136 1.64 9.16 16.32
C VAL A 136 0.92 8.17 17.23
N GLU A 137 0.00 8.65 18.07
CA GLU A 137 -0.73 7.80 19.01
C GLU A 137 -1.73 6.90 18.28
N LEU A 138 -2.46 7.44 17.29
CA LEU A 138 -3.41 6.67 16.48
C LEU A 138 -2.68 5.62 15.63
N THR A 139 -1.54 5.96 15.01
CA THR A 139 -0.68 5.00 14.30
C THR A 139 -0.27 3.85 15.23
N SER A 140 0.18 4.18 16.45
CA SER A 140 0.58 3.17 17.44
C SER A 140 -0.61 2.26 17.83
N LYS A 141 -1.78 2.83 18.10
CA LYS A 141 -2.98 2.07 18.50
C LYS A 141 -3.43 1.12 17.41
N VAL A 142 -3.52 1.59 16.17
CA VAL A 142 -3.92 0.75 15.01
C VAL A 142 -2.92 -0.37 14.75
N THR A 143 -1.63 -0.06 14.80
CA THR A 143 -0.56 -1.05 14.61
C THR A 143 -0.63 -2.15 15.67
N LYS A 144 -0.74 -1.78 16.95
CA LYS A 144 -0.90 -2.73 18.06
C LYS A 144 -2.13 -3.61 17.90
N GLU A 145 -3.26 -3.00 17.52
CA GLU A 145 -4.52 -3.74 17.36
C GLU A 145 -4.43 -4.75 16.19
N ALA A 146 -3.85 -4.35 15.06
CA ALA A 146 -3.62 -5.27 13.94
C ALA A 146 -2.64 -6.38 14.34
N LYS A 147 -1.49 -6.04 14.97
CA LYS A 147 -0.45 -6.99 15.40
C LYS A 147 -0.99 -8.04 16.37
N LYS A 148 -1.81 -7.63 17.34
CA LYS A 148 -2.44 -8.54 18.31
C LYS A 148 -3.32 -9.61 17.64
N ASN A 149 -3.91 -9.29 16.48
CA ASN A 149 -4.91 -10.12 15.82
C ASN A 149 -4.42 -10.87 14.57
N CYS A 150 -3.17 -10.65 14.11
CA CYS A 150 -2.61 -11.31 12.93
C CYS A 150 -1.91 -12.67 13.23
N GLY A 151 -1.85 -13.10 14.48
CA GLY A 151 -1.14 -14.31 14.89
C GLY A 151 0.38 -14.19 14.71
N LYS A 152 0.99 -15.13 14.00
CA LYS A 152 2.43 -15.12 13.69
C LYS A 152 2.77 -14.47 12.34
N ILE A 153 1.78 -14.00 11.61
CA ILE A 153 1.97 -13.38 10.29
C ILE A 153 2.63 -11.99 10.49
N PRO A 154 3.74 -11.69 9.80
CA PRO A 154 4.37 -10.39 9.88
C PRO A 154 3.46 -9.29 9.30
N ILE A 155 3.52 -8.08 9.89
CA ILE A 155 2.78 -6.93 9.41
C ILE A 155 3.71 -5.83 8.90
N THR A 156 3.31 -5.19 7.79
CA THR A 156 3.89 -3.93 7.34
C THR A 156 2.87 -2.81 7.51
N VAL A 157 3.31 -1.63 7.95
CA VAL A 157 2.45 -0.45 8.07
C VAL A 157 2.73 0.49 6.91
N LYS A 158 1.67 0.80 6.13
CA LYS A 158 1.81 1.67 4.96
C LYS A 158 1.58 3.12 5.31
N LEU A 159 2.65 3.90 5.21
CA LEU A 159 2.71 5.31 5.59
C LEU A 159 2.34 6.25 4.44
N SER A 160 1.84 7.42 4.81
CA SER A 160 1.51 8.51 3.90
C SER A 160 2.61 9.58 3.91
N PRO A 161 2.92 10.19 2.76
CA PRO A 161 3.82 11.37 2.75
C PRO A 161 3.13 12.66 3.22
N ASN A 162 1.81 12.63 3.41
CA ASN A 162 1.00 13.80 3.77
C ASN A 162 1.03 14.06 5.29
N VAL A 163 2.22 14.11 5.85
CA VAL A 163 2.48 14.30 7.28
C VAL A 163 3.58 15.34 7.48
N HIS A 164 3.63 15.92 8.67
CA HIS A 164 4.67 16.87 9.01
C HIS A 164 6.05 16.21 9.15
N ASP A 165 6.13 15.12 9.90
CA ASP A 165 7.34 14.31 10.08
C ASP A 165 7.01 12.83 9.93
N ILE A 166 7.48 12.22 8.85
CA ILE A 166 7.25 10.79 8.57
C ILE A 166 8.09 9.89 9.49
N LYS A 167 9.18 10.40 10.05
CA LYS A 167 10.07 9.65 10.97
C LYS A 167 9.34 9.32 12.26
N GLU A 168 8.62 10.28 12.83
CA GLU A 168 7.84 10.06 14.05
C GLU A 168 6.77 8.99 13.85
N ILE A 169 6.08 9.01 12.70
CA ILE A 169 5.06 8.02 12.37
C ILE A 169 5.67 6.62 12.15
N ALA A 170 6.82 6.54 11.45
CA ALA A 170 7.52 5.28 11.23
C ALA A 170 8.01 4.67 12.55
N HIS A 171 8.60 5.48 13.41
CA HIS A 171 9.06 5.06 14.74
C HIS A 171 7.91 4.60 15.64
N ALA A 172 6.76 5.28 15.59
CA ALA A 172 5.56 4.85 16.31
C ALA A 172 5.05 3.49 15.84
N ALA A 173 5.05 3.23 14.53
CA ALA A 173 4.66 1.95 13.95
C ALA A 173 5.63 0.82 14.38
N GLU A 174 6.95 1.05 14.30
CA GLU A 174 7.97 0.10 14.76
C GLU A 174 7.80 -0.23 16.24
N ARG A 175 7.74 0.76 17.12
CA ARG A 175 7.52 0.56 18.56
C ARG A 175 6.19 -0.11 18.90
N ALA A 176 5.23 0.00 18.04
CA ALA A 176 3.93 -0.66 18.17
C ALA A 176 3.92 -2.13 17.69
N GLY A 177 5.04 -2.61 17.13
CA GLY A 177 5.23 -3.99 16.71
C GLY A 177 5.06 -4.24 15.22
N ALA A 178 5.18 -3.22 14.36
CA ALA A 178 5.32 -3.44 12.92
C ALA A 178 6.60 -4.21 12.64
N ASP A 179 6.55 -5.20 11.75
CA ASP A 179 7.70 -5.98 11.30
C ASP A 179 8.39 -5.34 10.10
N ALA A 180 7.67 -4.49 9.35
CA ALA A 180 8.17 -3.71 8.22
C ALA A 180 7.41 -2.38 8.07
N ILE A 181 7.92 -1.50 7.23
CA ILE A 181 7.24 -0.28 6.78
C ILE A 181 7.04 -0.34 5.26
N THR A 182 5.87 0.03 4.77
CA THR A 182 5.67 0.35 3.35
C THR A 182 5.63 1.88 3.19
N ALA A 183 6.56 2.44 2.45
CA ALA A 183 6.67 3.88 2.22
C ALA A 183 6.85 4.15 0.72
N ILE A 184 5.93 4.87 0.10
CA ILE A 184 4.83 5.68 0.65
C ILE A 184 3.50 5.39 -0.06
N ASN A 185 2.40 5.83 0.54
CA ASN A 185 1.15 6.02 -0.17
C ASN A 185 1.24 7.28 -1.06
N THR A 186 0.15 7.64 -1.75
CA THR A 186 0.08 8.79 -2.67
C THR A 186 0.15 10.13 -1.93
N ALA A 187 0.75 11.14 -2.57
CA ALA A 187 0.68 12.52 -2.10
C ALA A 187 -0.66 13.15 -2.50
N THR A 188 -1.16 14.08 -1.70
CA THR A 188 -2.41 14.79 -2.01
C THR A 188 -2.20 15.77 -3.16
N GLY A 189 -3.11 15.78 -4.14
CA GLY A 189 -3.05 16.68 -5.28
C GLY A 189 -4.39 16.89 -5.96
N MET A 190 -4.41 17.80 -6.94
CA MET A 190 -5.58 18.19 -7.69
C MET A 190 -5.19 18.55 -9.13
N ALA A 191 -6.08 18.29 -10.08
CA ALA A 191 -5.99 18.84 -11.43
C ALA A 191 -7.31 19.48 -11.83
N ILE A 192 -7.20 20.59 -12.58
CA ILE A 192 -8.35 21.35 -13.10
C ILE A 192 -8.33 21.26 -14.61
N ASP A 193 -9.47 20.94 -15.18
CA ASP A 193 -9.74 21.09 -16.61
C ASP A 193 -10.01 22.58 -16.87
N ILE A 194 -9.09 23.23 -17.59
CA ILE A 194 -9.16 24.68 -17.84
C ILE A 194 -10.28 25.06 -18.81
N ASP A 195 -10.61 24.15 -19.73
CA ASP A 195 -11.68 24.38 -20.72
C ASP A 195 -13.05 24.18 -20.07
N ALA A 196 -13.21 23.11 -19.31
CA ALA A 196 -14.42 22.85 -18.54
C ALA A 196 -14.53 23.68 -17.24
N ARG A 197 -13.46 24.37 -16.82
CA ARG A 197 -13.36 25.22 -15.62
C ARG A 197 -13.81 24.49 -14.34
N LYS A 198 -13.41 23.25 -14.18
CA LYS A 198 -13.79 22.40 -13.03
C LYS A 198 -12.70 21.37 -12.70
N PRO A 199 -12.70 20.82 -11.47
CA PRO A 199 -11.83 19.71 -11.12
C PRO A 199 -12.05 18.50 -12.04
N ILE A 200 -10.96 17.82 -12.42
CA ILE A 200 -11.03 16.63 -13.28
C ILE A 200 -11.65 15.46 -12.52
N LEU A 201 -11.21 15.22 -11.28
CA LEU A 201 -11.77 14.15 -10.45
C LEU A 201 -13.11 14.57 -9.83
N ALA A 202 -14.07 13.66 -9.78
CA ALA A 202 -15.36 13.89 -9.11
C ALA A 202 -15.21 14.27 -7.62
N SER A 203 -14.21 13.69 -6.94
CA SER A 203 -13.85 14.02 -5.56
C SER A 203 -13.05 15.31 -5.42
N LYS A 204 -12.79 16.03 -6.52
CA LYS A 204 -11.96 17.24 -6.61
C LYS A 204 -10.48 16.98 -6.32
N ILE A 205 -10.18 16.41 -5.15
CA ILE A 205 -8.83 16.07 -4.65
C ILE A 205 -8.63 14.58 -4.75
N GLY A 206 -7.40 14.15 -5.06
CA GLY A 206 -6.99 12.75 -5.13
C GLY A 206 -5.55 12.54 -4.72
N GLY A 207 -5.09 11.31 -4.82
CA GLY A 207 -3.71 10.93 -4.56
C GLY A 207 -2.88 11.00 -5.85
N VAL A 208 -1.76 11.70 -5.78
CA VAL A 208 -0.73 11.75 -6.83
C VAL A 208 0.14 10.52 -6.74
N SER A 209 0.36 9.87 -7.89
CA SER A 209 1.33 8.79 -8.10
C SER A 209 2.01 8.98 -9.46
N GLY A 210 2.78 8.00 -9.91
CA GLY A 210 3.56 8.08 -11.15
C GLY A 210 4.98 8.61 -10.92
N PRO A 211 5.79 8.71 -11.99
CA PRO A 211 7.20 9.12 -11.91
C PRO A 211 7.44 10.43 -11.14
N ALA A 212 6.53 11.40 -11.23
CA ALA A 212 6.64 12.68 -10.52
C ALA A 212 6.63 12.54 -8.98
N LEU A 213 6.09 11.44 -8.43
CA LEU A 213 6.11 11.18 -6.99
C LEU A 213 7.47 10.68 -6.50
N LYS A 214 8.34 10.14 -7.38
CA LYS A 214 9.58 9.44 -7.00
C LYS A 214 10.49 10.25 -6.08
N PRO A 215 10.82 11.53 -6.33
CA PRO A 215 11.73 12.28 -5.44
C PRO A 215 11.19 12.40 -4.01
N ILE A 216 9.86 12.51 -3.85
CA ILE A 216 9.22 12.55 -2.53
C ILE A 216 9.32 11.18 -1.86
N ALA A 217 9.08 10.10 -2.61
CA ALA A 217 9.16 8.74 -2.10
C ALA A 217 10.59 8.37 -1.65
N VAL A 218 11.60 8.69 -2.46
CA VAL A 218 13.02 8.45 -2.15
C VAL A 218 13.41 9.18 -0.86
N ARG A 219 13.06 10.46 -0.71
CA ARG A 219 13.29 11.22 0.53
C ARG A 219 12.64 10.53 1.73
N CYS A 220 11.35 10.16 1.62
CA CYS A 220 10.64 9.50 2.72
C CYS A 220 11.27 8.16 3.11
N VAL A 221 11.66 7.35 2.12
CA VAL A 221 12.34 6.06 2.37
C VAL A 221 13.66 6.28 3.11
N TYR A 222 14.45 7.25 2.67
CA TYR A 222 15.72 7.59 3.31
C TYR A 222 15.55 8.06 4.77
N GLU A 223 14.62 8.99 5.01
CA GLU A 223 14.32 9.49 6.36
C GLU A 223 13.84 8.38 7.31
N ILE A 224 13.02 7.44 6.78
CA ILE A 224 12.56 6.27 7.54
C ILE A 224 13.72 5.32 7.83
N TYR A 225 14.58 5.04 6.83
CA TYR A 225 15.75 4.18 6.99
C TYR A 225 16.70 4.68 8.09
N GLU A 226 16.94 5.99 8.20
CA GLU A 226 17.72 6.59 9.25
C GLU A 226 17.07 6.48 10.65
N THR A 227 15.78 6.13 10.72
CA THR A 227 14.99 6.18 11.96
C THR A 227 14.65 4.80 12.51
N VAL A 228 14.29 3.82 11.66
CA VAL A 228 13.83 2.49 12.08
C VAL A 228 14.85 1.40 11.74
N LYS A 229 14.74 0.25 12.42
CA LYS A 229 15.60 -0.93 12.17
C LYS A 229 14.92 -2.04 11.39
N ILE A 230 13.60 -1.93 11.18
CA ILE A 230 12.80 -2.90 10.43
C ILE A 230 12.88 -2.63 8.92
N PRO A 231 12.72 -3.65 8.06
CA PRO A 231 12.82 -3.51 6.61
C PRO A 231 11.76 -2.57 6.03
N ILE A 232 12.09 -1.99 4.86
CA ILE A 232 11.23 -1.02 4.17
C ILE A 232 10.88 -1.53 2.77
N ILE A 233 9.59 -1.47 2.41
CA ILE A 233 9.11 -1.61 1.04
C ILE A 233 8.99 -0.21 0.45
N GLY A 234 9.97 0.21 -0.35
CA GLY A 234 10.01 1.54 -0.98
C GLY A 234 9.05 1.63 -2.17
N THR A 235 8.03 2.48 -2.08
CA THR A 235 6.96 2.60 -3.08
C THR A 235 6.74 4.05 -3.48
N GLY A 236 6.63 4.31 -4.78
CA GLY A 236 6.32 5.63 -5.33
C GLY A 236 7.19 6.00 -6.53
N GLY A 237 6.57 6.06 -7.71
CA GLY A 237 7.21 6.50 -8.96
C GLY A 237 8.14 5.49 -9.62
N VAL A 238 8.27 4.28 -9.10
CA VAL A 238 9.12 3.23 -9.70
C VAL A 238 8.53 2.76 -11.02
N THR A 239 9.30 2.95 -12.10
CA THR A 239 8.91 2.65 -13.48
C THR A 239 10.02 1.94 -14.24
N TYR A 240 11.28 2.21 -13.91
CA TYR A 240 12.49 1.64 -14.54
C TYR A 240 13.39 1.01 -13.48
N GLY A 241 14.29 0.11 -13.90
CA GLY A 241 15.27 -0.54 -13.00
C GLY A 241 16.12 0.46 -12.21
N LYS A 242 16.51 1.57 -12.82
CA LYS A 242 17.22 2.65 -12.11
C LYS A 242 16.43 3.26 -10.96
N ASP A 243 15.09 3.31 -11.06
CA ASP A 243 14.24 3.84 -9.99
C ASP A 243 14.21 2.86 -8.81
N ALA A 244 14.22 1.56 -9.09
CA ALA A 244 14.31 0.53 -8.05
C ALA A 244 15.67 0.56 -7.35
N ILE A 245 16.76 0.71 -8.10
CA ILE A 245 18.11 0.87 -7.53
C ILE A 245 18.18 2.09 -6.62
N GLU A 246 17.62 3.22 -7.04
CA GLU A 246 17.56 4.45 -6.24
C GLU A 246 16.80 4.25 -4.92
N MET A 247 15.66 3.53 -4.94
CA MET A 247 14.92 3.17 -3.73
C MET A 247 15.73 2.27 -2.79
N ILE A 248 16.44 1.28 -3.34
CA ILE A 248 17.31 0.40 -2.54
C ILE A 248 18.48 1.18 -1.94
N MET A 249 19.10 2.08 -2.71
CA MET A 249 20.15 2.96 -2.21
C MET A 249 19.66 3.93 -1.10
N ALA A 250 18.38 4.30 -1.15
CA ALA A 250 17.73 5.09 -0.07
C ALA A 250 17.40 4.25 1.18
N GLY A 251 17.62 2.92 1.15
CA GLY A 251 17.43 2.03 2.29
C GLY A 251 16.24 1.06 2.17
N ALA A 252 15.57 0.98 1.02
CA ALA A 252 14.51 0.00 0.82
C ALA A 252 15.07 -1.43 0.71
N THR A 253 14.42 -2.40 1.35
CA THR A 253 14.71 -3.84 1.24
C THR A 253 13.99 -4.45 0.03
N ALA A 254 12.79 -3.96 -0.26
CA ALA A 254 11.99 -4.34 -1.42
C ALA A 254 11.37 -3.09 -2.05
N VAL A 255 10.88 -3.21 -3.29
CA VAL A 255 10.43 -2.06 -4.10
C VAL A 255 9.02 -2.29 -4.60
N GLY A 256 8.10 -1.41 -4.19
CA GLY A 256 6.70 -1.44 -4.59
C GLY A 256 6.46 -0.77 -5.95
N ILE A 257 5.81 -1.47 -6.86
CA ILE A 257 5.44 -0.97 -8.20
C ILE A 257 3.91 -0.85 -8.26
N GLY A 258 3.42 0.38 -8.38
CA GLY A 258 2.00 0.70 -8.56
C GLY A 258 1.72 1.16 -10.00
N THR A 259 1.65 2.46 -10.21
CA THR A 259 1.39 3.08 -11.52
C THR A 259 2.45 2.77 -12.59
N GLY A 260 3.60 2.19 -12.23
CA GLY A 260 4.52 1.59 -13.21
C GLY A 260 3.84 0.59 -14.14
N VAL A 261 2.81 -0.13 -13.66
CA VAL A 261 1.98 -1.03 -14.48
C VAL A 261 1.16 -0.25 -15.53
N TYR A 262 0.66 0.93 -15.19
CA TYR A 262 -0.06 1.78 -16.15
C TYR A 262 0.87 2.25 -17.28
N TYR A 263 2.10 2.68 -16.94
CA TYR A 263 3.04 3.21 -17.93
C TYR A 263 3.71 2.14 -18.80
N ARG A 264 3.92 0.92 -18.27
CA ARG A 264 4.75 -0.11 -18.93
C ARG A 264 4.10 -1.48 -19.05
N GLY A 265 2.82 -1.59 -18.69
CA GLY A 265 2.12 -2.87 -18.63
C GLY A 265 2.64 -3.78 -17.51
N ILE A 266 2.08 -4.97 -17.43
CA ILE A 266 2.44 -5.97 -16.41
C ILE A 266 3.89 -6.46 -16.53
N GLU A 267 4.50 -6.35 -17.71
CA GLU A 267 5.90 -6.72 -17.97
C GLU A 267 6.92 -5.82 -17.22
N VAL A 268 6.46 -4.75 -16.57
CA VAL A 268 7.31 -3.87 -15.76
C VAL A 268 8.10 -4.67 -14.71
N PHE A 269 7.54 -5.72 -14.13
CA PHE A 269 8.20 -6.54 -13.11
C PHE A 269 9.42 -7.32 -13.62
N LYS A 270 9.47 -7.64 -14.92
CA LYS A 270 10.66 -8.24 -15.56
C LYS A 270 11.70 -7.21 -15.96
N LYS A 271 11.28 -5.95 -16.15
CA LYS A 271 12.10 -4.88 -16.70
C LYS A 271 12.70 -3.98 -15.62
N VAL A 272 12.22 -4.07 -14.43
CA VAL A 272 12.71 -3.41 -13.21
C VAL A 272 13.62 -4.35 -12.43
#